data_6ecad2938e0085f6ef8f7892350aa70d
#
_entry.id   6ecad2938e0085f6ef8f7892350aa70d
#
_cell.length_a   1.000
_cell.length_b   1.000
_cell.length_c   1.000
_cell.angle_alpha   90.00
_cell.angle_beta   90.00
_cell.angle_gamma   90.00
#
_symmetry.space_group_name_H-M   'P 1'
#
loop_
_entity.id
_entity.type
_entity.pdbx_description
1 polymer ?
#
loop_
_entity_poly.entity_id
_entity_poly.type
_entity_poly.pdbx_seq_one_letter_code
_entity_poly.pdbx_strand_id
1 'polypeptide(L)'
;MKQLFAALLIASLGFAQQSQPASVQQILQQAQAALEAGRLNEAVQGFEAVIARDFFNYSAHFGLGLALYRLGDLRGAAFEFTQLTILDPERFEGWFNLGVTRDRLGQATEAAQAFARAIEVGEKANLSNASIRLAYIGQVKALRTQGQHEAAAAAARKGLEKTPGDAELSLLLADSLVKANKPLEALPVLYQIFNNDPANLQAVLQIADIYVAQGLPLRALREIERGLEATRDNAAQAQLLLKKSSLQQGREQLASLQEAIRLDPKLWVAHYNLGVARLREGNVRGALDSFQNAYAQNPDETKVLLGLATAYDRLGQAAEAGRYAEMAAKASQGAEKTEALFLLGKSSYALRRYSEAVEALSQVTQQRPENAEAWFFLGVAQFNLKDYTAAVASLEKAQALAPSAATAANLGAALYSVGRYSDAERILSQAVTLDGRNAVAWYNLGLTLRSLGRLSEARRAWQRSADLGYAPARQLLR
;
A
#
# COMPACT_ATOMS: atom_id res chain seq x y z
N MET A 1 78.71 -27.96 67.42
CA MET A 1 77.60 -28.90 67.08
C MET A 1 76.48 -28.14 66.38
N LYS A 2 76.07 -28.68 65.25
CA LYS A 2 74.84 -28.44 64.54
C LYS A 2 74.76 -27.16 63.68
N GLN A 3 74.97 -27.43 62.47
CA GLN A 3 74.55 -26.81 61.22
C GLN A 3 73.11 -26.27 61.24
N LEU A 4 72.96 -25.12 60.66
CA LEU A 4 71.61 -24.69 60.23
C LEU A 4 71.75 -24.18 58.76
N PHE A 5 71.12 -24.93 57.93
CA PHE A 5 70.90 -24.62 56.54
C PHE A 5 70.00 -23.36 56.42
N ALA A 6 70.51 -22.32 55.77
CA ALA A 6 69.68 -21.23 55.29
C ALA A 6 69.29 -21.53 53.85
N ALA A 7 68.03 -21.90 53.62
CA ALA A 7 67.43 -22.02 52.32
C ALA A 7 67.16 -20.61 51.79
N LEU A 8 67.84 -20.19 50.72
CA LEU A 8 67.55 -18.99 49.95
C LEU A 8 66.31 -19.28 49.14
N LEU A 9 65.15 -18.71 49.53
CA LEU A 9 64.01 -18.63 48.71
C LEU A 9 64.21 -17.51 47.73
N ILE A 10 64.61 -17.83 46.48
CA ILE A 10 64.57 -16.90 45.36
C ILE A 10 63.07 -16.77 44.97
N ALA A 11 62.45 -15.73 45.51
CA ALA A 11 61.18 -15.29 45.02
C ALA A 11 61.44 -14.66 43.62
N SER A 12 61.12 -15.43 42.56
CA SER A 12 61.03 -14.89 41.22
C SER A 12 59.82 -13.97 41.20
N LEU A 13 60.07 -12.69 41.47
CA LEU A 13 59.16 -11.63 41.07
C LEU A 13 59.07 -11.66 39.54
N GLY A 14 58.04 -12.35 39.03
CA GLY A 14 57.61 -12.18 37.65
C GLY A 14 57.26 -10.70 37.48
N PHE A 15 58.17 -9.94 36.92
CA PHE A 15 57.77 -8.67 36.34
C PHE A 15 56.78 -8.98 35.26
N ALA A 16 55.49 -8.83 35.62
CA ALA A 16 54.45 -8.61 34.62
C ALA A 16 54.98 -7.42 33.78
N GLN A 17 55.40 -7.71 32.59
CA GLN A 17 55.72 -6.70 31.62
C GLN A 17 54.47 -5.82 31.51
N GLN A 18 54.49 -4.70 32.22
CA GLN A 18 53.47 -3.67 32.00
C GLN A 18 53.67 -3.26 30.54
N SER A 19 52.79 -3.82 29.67
CA SER A 19 52.68 -3.35 28.31
C SER A 19 52.50 -1.85 28.38
N GLN A 20 53.44 -1.09 27.84
CA GLN A 20 53.26 0.36 27.73
C GLN A 20 51.87 0.63 27.14
N PRO A 21 51.14 1.56 27.71
CA PRO A 21 49.78 1.85 27.18
C PRO A 21 49.91 2.19 25.70
N ALA A 22 49.15 1.48 24.86
CA ALA A 22 49.19 1.67 23.41
C ALA A 22 49.01 3.16 23.07
N SER A 23 49.85 3.64 22.15
CA SER A 23 49.76 5.03 21.70
C SER A 23 48.39 5.29 21.04
N VAL A 24 47.95 6.53 21.04
CA VAL A 24 46.70 6.95 20.36
C VAL A 24 46.68 6.44 18.91
N GLN A 25 47.82 6.51 18.22
CA GLN A 25 47.96 6.07 16.84
C GLN A 25 47.83 4.55 16.69
N GLN A 26 48.38 3.76 17.63
CA GLN A 26 48.19 2.30 17.61
C GLN A 26 46.75 1.88 17.86
N ILE A 27 46.06 2.54 18.81
CA ILE A 27 44.64 2.27 19.07
C ILE A 27 43.81 2.64 17.86
N LEU A 28 44.06 3.78 17.22
CA LEU A 28 43.36 4.23 16.01
C LEU A 28 43.54 3.21 14.88
N GLN A 29 44.75 2.73 14.63
CA GLN A 29 44.98 1.70 13.60
C GLN A 29 44.28 0.38 13.90
N GLN A 30 44.26 -0.07 15.16
CA GLN A 30 43.51 -1.26 15.57
C GLN A 30 42.03 -1.11 15.37
N ALA A 31 41.46 0.06 15.75
CA ALA A 31 40.04 0.36 15.56
C ALA A 31 39.63 0.42 14.06
N GLN A 32 40.52 0.99 13.22
CA GLN A 32 40.33 1.01 11.77
C GLN A 32 40.35 -0.41 11.19
N ALA A 33 41.32 -1.24 11.58
CA ALA A 33 41.39 -2.64 11.17
C ALA A 33 40.15 -3.46 11.64
N ALA A 34 39.65 -3.19 12.84
CA ALA A 34 38.42 -3.80 13.34
C ALA A 34 37.20 -3.37 12.51
N LEU A 35 37.08 -2.10 12.14
CA LEU A 35 36.01 -1.57 11.28
C LEU A 35 36.03 -2.20 9.89
N GLU A 36 37.20 -2.33 9.28
CA GLU A 36 37.40 -2.98 7.97
C GLU A 36 37.06 -4.47 8.02
N ALA A 37 37.42 -5.15 9.11
CA ALA A 37 37.11 -6.55 9.35
C ALA A 37 35.64 -6.79 9.75
N GLY A 38 34.82 -5.75 9.88
CA GLY A 38 33.40 -5.85 10.28
C GLY A 38 33.18 -6.13 11.77
N ARG A 39 34.24 -6.09 12.61
CA ARG A 39 34.14 -6.22 14.06
C ARG A 39 33.70 -4.89 14.69
N LEU A 40 32.44 -4.54 14.45
CA LEU A 40 31.92 -3.19 14.69
C LEU A 40 31.98 -2.76 16.16
N ASN A 41 31.62 -3.63 17.11
CA ASN A 41 31.69 -3.30 18.54
C ASN A 41 33.14 -3.05 19.03
N GLU A 42 34.10 -3.82 18.52
CA GLU A 42 35.50 -3.62 18.82
C GLU A 42 36.01 -2.31 18.22
N ALA A 43 35.56 -1.97 17.00
CA ALA A 43 35.88 -0.70 16.37
C ALA A 43 35.31 0.49 17.17
N VAL A 44 34.06 0.43 17.63
CA VAL A 44 33.46 1.46 18.50
C VAL A 44 34.30 1.69 19.74
N GLN A 45 34.61 0.64 20.50
CA GLN A 45 35.43 0.75 21.72
C GLN A 45 36.80 1.36 21.43
N GLY A 46 37.42 0.97 20.33
CA GLY A 46 38.72 1.49 19.92
C GLY A 46 38.64 2.99 19.57
N PHE A 47 37.68 3.42 18.79
CA PHE A 47 37.53 4.84 18.44
C PHE A 47 37.15 5.70 19.66
N GLU A 48 36.25 5.23 20.53
CA GLU A 48 35.94 5.89 21.80
C GLU A 48 37.19 6.07 22.69
N ALA A 49 38.05 5.04 22.76
CA ALA A 49 39.27 5.13 23.50
C ALA A 49 40.30 6.14 22.91
N VAL A 50 40.28 6.35 21.59
CA VAL A 50 41.02 7.43 20.92
C VAL A 50 40.44 8.78 21.28
N ILE A 51 39.13 8.98 21.14
CA ILE A 51 38.43 10.24 21.42
C ILE A 51 38.60 10.66 22.88
N ALA A 52 38.55 9.70 23.80
CA ALA A 52 38.81 9.96 25.23
C ALA A 52 40.20 10.55 25.52
N ARG A 53 41.20 10.27 24.67
CA ARG A 53 42.59 10.75 24.80
C ARG A 53 42.88 11.96 23.91
N ASP A 54 42.22 12.05 22.79
CA ASP A 54 42.35 13.09 21.78
C ASP A 54 40.97 13.41 21.19
N PHE A 55 40.24 14.29 21.87
CA PHE A 55 38.88 14.67 21.49
C PHE A 55 38.79 15.32 20.09
N PHE A 56 39.87 15.94 19.61
CA PHE A 56 39.87 16.59 18.31
C PHE A 56 40.30 15.66 17.16
N ASN A 57 40.42 14.36 17.42
CA ASN A 57 40.84 13.38 16.41
C ASN A 57 39.74 13.14 15.37
N TYR A 58 39.86 13.83 14.24
CA TYR A 58 38.92 13.73 13.12
C TYR A 58 38.72 12.28 12.65
N SER A 59 39.81 11.52 12.50
CA SER A 59 39.75 10.14 12.02
C SER A 59 39.06 9.19 12.99
N ALA A 60 39.12 9.44 14.28
CA ALA A 60 38.42 8.66 15.29
C ALA A 60 36.90 8.93 15.27
N HIS A 61 36.50 10.19 15.23
CA HIS A 61 35.09 10.56 15.07
C HIS A 61 34.49 10.02 13.75
N PHE A 62 35.24 10.09 12.66
CA PHE A 62 34.83 9.53 11.38
C PHE A 62 34.65 8.02 11.45
N GLY A 63 35.61 7.30 12.00
CA GLY A 63 35.56 5.84 12.15
C GLY A 63 34.42 5.41 13.09
N LEU A 64 34.23 6.11 14.22
CA LEU A 64 33.15 5.87 15.17
C LEU A 64 31.79 6.09 14.48
N GLY A 65 31.59 7.21 13.78
CA GLY A 65 30.39 7.50 13.03
C GLY A 65 30.05 6.41 12.02
N LEU A 66 31.03 5.91 11.27
CA LEU A 66 30.84 4.79 10.33
C LEU A 66 30.50 3.48 11.03
N ALA A 67 31.16 3.16 12.16
CA ALA A 67 30.87 1.95 12.93
C ALA A 67 29.45 1.96 13.49
N LEU A 68 29.02 3.08 14.10
CA LEU A 68 27.67 3.28 14.61
C LEU A 68 26.62 3.22 13.50
N TYR A 69 26.88 3.84 12.36
CA TYR A 69 25.99 3.78 11.19
C TYR A 69 25.78 2.33 10.71
N ARG A 70 26.84 1.53 10.64
CA ARG A 70 26.76 0.11 10.27
C ARG A 70 26.06 -0.74 11.31
N LEU A 71 26.16 -0.40 12.60
CA LEU A 71 25.41 -1.04 13.71
C LEU A 71 23.94 -0.65 13.73
N GLY A 72 23.54 0.39 12.99
CA GLY A 72 22.18 0.91 13.00
C GLY A 72 21.90 1.95 14.08
N ASP A 73 22.91 2.32 14.88
CA ASP A 73 22.80 3.50 15.77
C ASP A 73 22.96 4.79 14.97
N LEU A 74 21.87 5.14 14.26
CA LEU A 74 21.85 6.32 13.41
C LEU A 74 21.94 7.63 14.21
N ARG A 75 21.49 7.64 15.48
CA ARG A 75 21.57 8.84 16.32
C ARG A 75 23.00 9.10 16.79
N GLY A 76 23.69 8.08 17.25
CA GLY A 76 25.10 8.13 17.58
C GLY A 76 25.95 8.51 16.36
N ALA A 77 25.71 7.89 15.21
CA ALA A 77 26.39 8.23 13.96
C ALA A 77 26.18 9.69 13.56
N ALA A 78 24.95 10.22 13.63
CA ALA A 78 24.66 11.62 13.33
C ALA A 78 25.35 12.58 14.30
N PHE A 79 25.47 12.22 15.58
CA PHE A 79 26.26 12.98 16.55
C PHE A 79 27.72 13.07 16.13
N GLU A 80 28.36 11.92 15.84
CA GLU A 80 29.77 11.86 15.45
C GLU A 80 30.05 12.63 14.14
N PHE A 81 29.18 12.46 13.14
CA PHE A 81 29.32 13.23 11.88
C PHE A 81 29.06 14.73 12.09
N THR A 82 28.25 15.13 13.06
CA THR A 82 28.10 16.54 13.44
C THR A 82 29.41 17.07 14.06
N GLN A 83 30.10 16.29 14.92
CA GLN A 83 31.42 16.68 15.44
C GLN A 83 32.40 16.94 14.30
N LEU A 84 32.41 16.11 13.26
CA LEU A 84 33.26 16.33 12.08
C LEU A 84 33.03 17.67 11.38
N THR A 85 31.77 18.10 11.28
CA THR A 85 31.43 19.40 10.64
C THR A 85 31.87 20.59 11.49
N ILE A 86 32.08 20.37 12.80
CA ILE A 86 32.58 21.39 13.72
C ILE A 86 34.13 21.38 13.71
N LEU A 87 34.74 20.20 13.72
CA LEU A 87 36.18 20.05 13.73
C LEU A 87 36.85 20.52 12.44
N ASP A 88 36.20 20.24 11.30
CA ASP A 88 36.71 20.66 9.99
C ASP A 88 35.52 20.96 9.07
N PRO A 89 34.96 22.20 9.10
CA PRO A 89 33.80 22.57 8.32
C PRO A 89 34.04 22.68 6.82
N GLU A 90 35.31 22.69 6.38
CA GLU A 90 35.69 22.73 4.97
C GLU A 90 35.93 21.33 4.40
N ARG A 91 35.57 20.29 5.12
CA ARG A 91 35.78 18.91 4.70
C ARG A 91 34.50 18.24 4.28
N PHE A 92 34.49 17.70 3.07
CA PHE A 92 33.33 17.10 2.39
C PHE A 92 32.71 15.93 3.17
N GLU A 93 33.54 15.01 3.66
CA GLU A 93 33.10 13.73 4.22
C GLU A 93 32.21 13.89 5.45
N GLY A 94 32.49 14.89 6.30
CA GLY A 94 31.66 15.18 7.48
C GLY A 94 30.22 15.53 7.07
N TRP A 95 30.08 16.51 6.19
CA TRP A 95 28.78 16.98 5.70
C TRP A 95 28.04 15.92 4.91
N PHE A 96 28.72 15.18 4.03
CA PHE A 96 28.13 14.14 3.21
C PHE A 96 27.54 13.01 4.07
N ASN A 97 28.33 12.46 5.01
CA ASN A 97 27.88 11.37 5.88
C ASN A 97 26.82 11.82 6.88
N LEU A 98 26.88 13.08 7.34
CA LEU A 98 25.79 13.68 8.12
C LEU A 98 24.49 13.71 7.31
N GLY A 99 24.53 14.14 6.05
CA GLY A 99 23.40 14.15 5.14
C GLY A 99 22.78 12.77 4.95
N VAL A 100 23.60 11.75 4.66
CA VAL A 100 23.18 10.36 4.50
C VAL A 100 22.53 9.82 5.79
N THR A 101 23.09 10.14 6.94
CA THR A 101 22.59 9.66 8.23
C THR A 101 21.27 10.33 8.61
N ARG A 102 21.15 11.64 8.37
CA ARG A 102 19.92 12.43 8.60
C ARG A 102 18.78 11.95 7.69
N ASP A 103 19.08 11.63 6.44
CA ASP A 103 18.10 11.06 5.50
C ASP A 103 17.56 9.71 6.01
N ARG A 104 18.41 8.81 6.47
CA ARG A 104 17.98 7.54 7.08
C ARG A 104 17.20 7.71 8.39
N LEU A 105 17.42 8.77 9.12
CA LEU A 105 16.60 9.15 10.29
C LEU A 105 15.27 9.78 9.93
N GLY A 106 14.96 9.97 8.65
CA GLY A 106 13.75 10.65 8.18
C GLY A 106 13.79 12.17 8.37
N GLN A 107 14.96 12.73 8.68
CA GLN A 107 15.19 14.16 8.91
C GLN A 107 15.56 14.85 7.59
N ALA A 108 14.58 14.90 6.68
CA ALA A 108 14.81 15.32 5.31
C ALA A 108 15.30 16.77 5.18
N THR A 109 14.89 17.68 6.06
CA THR A 109 15.33 19.08 6.03
C THR A 109 16.81 19.20 6.37
N GLU A 110 17.23 18.57 7.44
CA GLU A 110 18.63 18.57 7.90
C GLU A 110 19.53 17.82 6.91
N ALA A 111 19.00 16.73 6.30
CA ALA A 111 19.71 15.99 5.26
C ALA A 111 19.97 16.88 4.02
N ALA A 112 18.95 17.60 3.53
CA ALA A 112 19.11 18.50 2.38
C ALA A 112 20.13 19.63 2.66
N GLN A 113 20.14 20.19 3.88
CA GLN A 113 21.09 21.20 4.29
C GLN A 113 22.53 20.64 4.35
N ALA A 114 22.69 19.47 4.95
CA ALA A 114 24.01 18.84 5.05
C ALA A 114 24.56 18.49 3.65
N PHE A 115 23.75 17.93 2.74
CA PHE A 115 24.16 17.70 1.36
C PHE A 115 24.50 19.00 0.60
N ALA A 116 23.74 20.08 0.84
CA ALA A 116 24.05 21.40 0.23
C ALA A 116 25.45 21.91 0.67
N ARG A 117 25.76 21.75 1.95
CA ARG A 117 27.11 22.11 2.46
C ARG A 117 28.18 21.19 1.92
N ALA A 118 27.92 19.88 1.82
CA ALA A 118 28.84 18.95 1.17
C ALA A 118 29.15 19.36 -0.27
N ILE A 119 28.14 19.73 -1.05
CA ILE A 119 28.31 20.21 -2.43
C ILE A 119 29.18 21.47 -2.47
N GLU A 120 28.86 22.49 -1.66
CA GLU A 120 29.62 23.75 -1.61
C GLU A 120 31.10 23.51 -1.30
N VAL A 121 31.37 22.73 -0.26
CA VAL A 121 32.73 22.38 0.16
C VAL A 121 33.43 21.53 -0.90
N GLY A 122 32.75 20.53 -1.46
CA GLY A 122 33.31 19.68 -2.49
C GLY A 122 33.66 20.43 -3.78
N GLU A 123 32.83 21.37 -4.19
CA GLU A 123 33.12 22.23 -5.35
C GLU A 123 34.31 23.16 -5.09
N LYS A 124 34.37 23.78 -3.92
CA LYS A 124 35.49 24.63 -3.50
C LYS A 124 36.81 23.87 -3.44
N ALA A 125 36.75 22.62 -2.99
CA ALA A 125 37.92 21.72 -2.91
C ALA A 125 38.26 21.06 -4.26
N ASN A 126 37.54 21.31 -5.33
CA ASN A 126 37.66 20.66 -6.65
C ASN A 126 37.65 19.13 -6.57
N LEU A 127 36.76 18.58 -5.75
CA LEU A 127 36.58 17.13 -5.66
C LEU A 127 36.11 16.53 -6.99
N SER A 128 36.29 15.22 -7.13
CA SER A 128 35.80 14.51 -8.33
C SER A 128 34.31 14.67 -8.53
N ASN A 129 33.90 14.78 -9.80
CA ASN A 129 32.48 14.83 -10.15
C ASN A 129 31.67 13.66 -9.60
N ALA A 130 32.28 12.48 -9.42
CA ALA A 130 31.64 11.30 -8.85
C ALA A 130 31.23 11.51 -7.38
N SER A 131 32.08 12.14 -6.55
CA SER A 131 31.76 12.43 -5.15
C SER A 131 30.67 13.49 -5.04
N ILE A 132 30.78 14.59 -5.80
CA ILE A 132 29.81 15.68 -5.80
C ILE A 132 28.46 15.20 -6.35
N ARG A 133 28.46 14.32 -7.36
CA ARG A 133 27.27 13.67 -7.89
C ARG A 133 26.41 13.01 -6.80
N LEU A 134 27.04 12.23 -5.92
CA LEU A 134 26.30 11.54 -4.85
C LEU A 134 25.66 12.54 -3.87
N ALA A 135 26.32 13.65 -3.59
CA ALA A 135 25.77 14.69 -2.73
C ALA A 135 24.56 15.39 -3.41
N TYR A 136 24.62 15.67 -4.72
CA TYR A 136 23.47 16.20 -5.47
C TYR A 136 22.29 15.22 -5.46
N ILE A 137 22.53 13.94 -5.70
CA ILE A 137 21.49 12.89 -5.61
C ILE A 137 20.83 12.89 -4.23
N GLY A 138 21.63 12.91 -3.17
CA GLY A 138 21.15 12.96 -1.79
C GLY A 138 20.30 14.21 -1.52
N GLN A 139 20.79 15.38 -1.92
CA GLN A 139 20.06 16.65 -1.78
C GLN A 139 18.72 16.62 -2.51
N VAL A 140 18.70 16.17 -3.78
CA VAL A 140 17.48 16.06 -4.58
C VAL A 140 16.47 15.13 -3.92
N LYS A 141 16.89 13.95 -3.47
CA LYS A 141 16.02 12.99 -2.77
C LYS A 141 15.43 13.60 -1.49
N ALA A 142 16.25 14.24 -0.68
CA ALA A 142 15.82 14.89 0.56
C ALA A 142 14.84 16.05 0.31
N LEU A 143 15.08 16.89 -0.69
CA LEU A 143 14.15 17.97 -1.08
C LEU A 143 12.81 17.43 -1.59
N ARG A 144 12.83 16.34 -2.35
CA ARG A 144 11.61 15.67 -2.83
C ARG A 144 10.78 15.12 -1.67
N THR A 145 11.42 14.52 -0.67
CA THR A 145 10.74 14.01 0.54
C THR A 145 10.02 15.13 1.30
N GLN A 146 10.56 16.36 1.24
CA GLN A 146 9.91 17.56 1.83
C GLN A 146 8.82 18.16 0.93
N GLY A 147 8.55 17.58 -0.25
CA GLY A 147 7.64 18.17 -1.23
C GLY A 147 8.18 19.43 -1.94
N GLN A 148 9.47 19.77 -1.75
CA GLN A 148 10.13 20.94 -2.37
C GLN A 148 10.58 20.60 -3.79
N HIS A 149 9.61 20.29 -4.66
CA HIS A 149 9.89 19.72 -5.98
C HIS A 149 10.61 20.68 -6.93
N GLU A 150 10.33 21.99 -6.86
CA GLU A 150 11.05 22.99 -7.68
C GLU A 150 12.51 23.12 -7.25
N ALA A 151 12.78 23.15 -5.94
CA ALA A 151 14.14 23.19 -5.41
C ALA A 151 14.91 21.91 -5.77
N ALA A 152 14.24 20.76 -5.70
CA ALA A 152 14.80 19.47 -6.11
C ALA A 152 15.17 19.48 -7.61
N ALA A 153 14.30 19.99 -8.47
CA ALA A 153 14.60 20.12 -9.89
C ALA A 153 15.80 21.07 -10.16
N ALA A 154 15.86 22.19 -9.44
CA ALA A 154 17.00 23.11 -9.54
C ALA A 154 18.32 22.48 -9.10
N ALA A 155 18.31 21.71 -7.98
CA ALA A 155 19.49 20.99 -7.53
C ALA A 155 19.92 19.90 -8.53
N ALA A 156 18.96 19.15 -9.11
CA ALA A 156 19.27 18.16 -10.14
C ALA A 156 19.88 18.77 -11.40
N ARG A 157 19.38 19.94 -11.86
CA ARG A 157 19.99 20.66 -12.99
C ARG A 157 21.44 21.05 -12.72
N LYS A 158 21.74 21.59 -11.53
CA LYS A 158 23.11 21.91 -11.13
C LYS A 158 24.02 20.68 -11.11
N GLY A 159 23.49 19.56 -10.59
CA GLY A 159 24.23 18.29 -10.60
C GLY A 159 24.55 17.83 -12.03
N LEU A 160 23.61 17.98 -12.96
CA LEU A 160 23.79 17.64 -14.38
C LEU A 160 24.79 18.58 -15.12
N GLU A 161 24.97 19.83 -14.67
CA GLU A 161 26.04 20.68 -15.16
C GLU A 161 27.44 20.09 -14.86
N LYS A 162 27.57 19.42 -13.72
CA LYS A 162 28.83 18.75 -13.29
C LYS A 162 28.98 17.34 -13.91
N THR A 163 27.88 16.65 -14.12
CA THR A 163 27.82 15.28 -14.66
C THR A 163 26.86 15.20 -15.84
N PRO A 164 27.21 15.77 -17.00
CA PRO A 164 26.32 15.75 -18.18
C PRO A 164 25.98 14.31 -18.59
N GLY A 165 24.69 14.04 -18.81
CA GLY A 165 24.23 12.72 -19.24
C GLY A 165 24.03 11.71 -18.10
N ASP A 166 24.16 12.11 -16.83
CA ASP A 166 23.84 11.21 -15.70
C ASP A 166 22.38 10.81 -15.71
N ALA A 167 22.12 9.50 -15.89
CA ALA A 167 20.76 8.99 -16.03
C ALA A 167 19.95 9.11 -14.72
N GLU A 168 20.58 8.88 -13.56
CA GLU A 168 19.88 8.96 -12.26
C GLU A 168 19.47 10.40 -11.93
N LEU A 169 20.38 11.37 -12.09
CA LEU A 169 20.04 12.77 -11.90
C LEU A 169 19.00 13.25 -12.91
N SER A 170 19.08 12.79 -14.16
CA SER A 170 18.10 13.13 -15.21
C SER A 170 16.70 12.57 -14.87
N LEU A 171 16.60 11.34 -14.40
CA LEU A 171 15.34 10.76 -13.93
C LEU A 171 14.78 11.48 -12.70
N LEU A 172 15.66 11.84 -11.74
CA LEU A 172 15.26 12.62 -10.57
C LEU A 172 14.80 14.03 -10.95
N LEU A 173 15.45 14.68 -11.93
CA LEU A 173 15.01 15.96 -12.49
C LEU A 173 13.63 15.84 -13.11
N ALA A 174 13.42 14.85 -13.97
CA ALA A 174 12.16 14.64 -14.66
C ALA A 174 11.01 14.40 -13.67
N ASP A 175 11.19 13.52 -12.69
CA ASP A 175 10.17 13.27 -11.66
C ASP A 175 9.90 14.51 -10.78
N SER A 176 10.96 15.27 -10.44
CA SER A 176 10.80 16.53 -9.70
C SER A 176 10.00 17.57 -10.50
N LEU A 177 10.24 17.67 -11.80
CA LEU A 177 9.49 18.58 -12.69
C LEU A 177 8.02 18.15 -12.82
N VAL A 178 7.74 16.85 -12.96
CA VAL A 178 6.37 16.33 -12.99
C VAL A 178 5.63 16.70 -11.72
N LYS A 179 6.24 16.45 -10.55
CA LYS A 179 5.64 16.76 -9.25
C LYS A 179 5.54 18.26 -8.96
N ALA A 180 6.41 19.08 -9.58
CA ALA A 180 6.30 20.54 -9.57
C ALA A 180 5.23 21.07 -10.54
N ASN A 181 4.39 20.19 -11.12
CA ASN A 181 3.39 20.53 -12.15
C ASN A 181 3.97 21.13 -13.44
N LYS A 182 5.19 20.71 -13.81
CA LYS A 182 5.92 21.12 -15.02
C LYS A 182 6.25 19.91 -15.91
N PRO A 183 5.26 19.02 -16.23
CA PRO A 183 5.54 17.76 -16.93
C PRO A 183 6.13 17.94 -18.33
N LEU A 184 5.80 19.04 -19.03
CA LEU A 184 6.33 19.30 -20.36
C LEU A 184 7.82 19.65 -20.35
N GLU A 185 8.34 20.23 -19.26
CA GLU A 185 9.78 20.48 -19.11
C GLU A 185 10.58 19.17 -18.83
N ALA A 186 9.90 18.12 -18.35
CA ALA A 186 10.51 16.82 -18.11
C ALA A 186 10.75 16.04 -19.41
N LEU A 187 9.90 16.21 -20.43
CA LEU A 187 9.98 15.44 -21.69
C LEU A 187 11.34 15.53 -22.38
N PRO A 188 11.94 16.72 -22.62
CA PRO A 188 13.26 16.80 -23.25
C PRO A 188 14.34 16.01 -22.51
N VAL A 189 14.30 16.04 -21.17
CA VAL A 189 15.25 15.32 -20.32
C VAL A 189 15.07 13.81 -20.47
N LEU A 190 13.81 13.34 -20.42
CA LEU A 190 13.48 11.93 -20.58
C LEU A 190 13.80 11.42 -21.99
N TYR A 191 13.53 12.20 -23.01
CA TYR A 191 13.92 11.84 -24.38
C TYR A 191 15.43 11.81 -24.59
N GLN A 192 16.19 12.61 -23.87
CA GLN A 192 17.66 12.49 -23.92
C GLN A 192 18.11 11.14 -23.36
N ILE A 193 17.53 10.69 -22.23
CA ILE A 193 17.80 9.35 -21.68
C ILE A 193 17.37 8.28 -22.68
N PHE A 194 16.15 8.37 -23.20
CA PHE A 194 15.58 7.40 -24.14
C PHE A 194 16.40 7.29 -25.44
N ASN A 195 16.90 8.40 -25.97
CA ASN A 195 17.71 8.39 -27.19
C ASN A 195 19.09 7.75 -26.97
N ASN A 196 19.64 7.87 -25.76
CA ASN A 196 20.92 7.23 -25.41
C ASN A 196 20.74 5.74 -25.06
N ASP A 197 19.63 5.40 -24.42
CA ASP A 197 19.25 4.05 -24.03
C ASP A 197 17.74 3.85 -24.21
N PRO A 198 17.28 3.42 -25.40
CA PRO A 198 15.86 3.18 -25.65
C PRO A 198 15.25 2.03 -24.81
N ALA A 199 16.11 1.19 -24.19
CA ALA A 199 15.69 0.13 -23.29
C ALA A 199 15.48 0.62 -21.84
N ASN A 200 15.77 1.90 -21.56
CA ASN A 200 15.60 2.47 -20.23
C ASN A 200 14.13 2.49 -19.81
N LEU A 201 13.73 1.48 -19.05
CA LEU A 201 12.36 1.25 -18.60
C LEU A 201 11.76 2.48 -17.91
N GLN A 202 12.52 3.12 -17.02
CA GLN A 202 12.02 4.25 -16.23
C GLN A 202 11.72 5.47 -17.10
N ALA A 203 12.58 5.76 -18.10
CA ALA A 203 12.34 6.84 -19.02
C ALA A 203 11.07 6.61 -19.87
N VAL A 204 10.91 5.39 -20.41
CA VAL A 204 9.72 5.03 -21.19
C VAL A 204 8.45 5.16 -20.35
N LEU A 205 8.44 4.61 -19.13
CA LEU A 205 7.27 4.68 -18.26
C LEU A 205 6.92 6.12 -17.89
N GLN A 206 7.90 6.96 -17.54
CA GLN A 206 7.65 8.37 -17.21
C GLN A 206 7.15 9.18 -18.41
N ILE A 207 7.71 8.97 -19.61
CA ILE A 207 7.20 9.60 -20.85
C ILE A 207 5.73 9.20 -21.07
N ALA A 208 5.42 7.90 -20.93
CA ALA A 208 4.06 7.41 -21.07
C ALA A 208 3.11 8.03 -20.03
N ASP A 209 3.54 8.13 -18.78
CA ASP A 209 2.74 8.74 -17.70
C ASP A 209 2.44 10.22 -17.99
N ILE A 210 3.43 10.97 -18.48
CA ILE A 210 3.23 12.37 -18.85
C ILE A 210 2.21 12.49 -19.98
N TYR A 211 2.30 11.67 -21.04
CA TYR A 211 1.32 11.72 -22.12
C TYR A 211 -0.08 11.30 -21.67
N VAL A 212 -0.20 10.32 -20.79
CA VAL A 212 -1.49 9.95 -20.19
C VAL A 212 -2.10 11.11 -19.39
N ALA A 213 -1.31 11.77 -18.56
CA ALA A 213 -1.74 12.93 -17.79
C ALA A 213 -2.16 14.13 -18.69
N GLN A 214 -1.59 14.23 -19.90
CA GLN A 214 -1.97 15.22 -20.90
C GLN A 214 -3.18 14.81 -21.75
N GLY A 215 -3.82 13.66 -21.48
CA GLY A 215 -4.93 13.16 -22.27
C GLY A 215 -4.52 12.64 -23.66
N LEU A 216 -3.26 12.23 -23.84
CA LEU A 216 -2.69 11.75 -25.10
C LEU A 216 -2.31 10.26 -25.06
N PRO A 217 -3.25 9.35 -24.76
CA PRO A 217 -2.98 7.92 -24.54
C PRO A 217 -2.35 7.24 -25.78
N LEU A 218 -2.69 7.68 -26.99
CA LEU A 218 -2.11 7.12 -28.21
C LEU A 218 -0.61 7.44 -28.36
N ARG A 219 -0.17 8.61 -27.87
CA ARG A 219 1.26 8.91 -27.80
C ARG A 219 1.96 8.06 -26.77
N ALA A 220 1.34 7.90 -25.59
CA ALA A 220 1.87 7.01 -24.56
C ALA A 220 2.05 5.58 -25.09
N LEU A 221 1.06 5.03 -25.79
CA LEU A 221 1.13 3.69 -26.41
C LEU A 221 2.31 3.58 -27.37
N ARG A 222 2.51 4.58 -28.23
CA ARG A 222 3.63 4.60 -29.19
C ARG A 222 4.99 4.54 -28.49
N GLU A 223 5.18 5.32 -27.43
CA GLU A 223 6.46 5.31 -26.72
C GLU A 223 6.69 4.00 -25.96
N ILE A 224 5.62 3.39 -25.41
CA ILE A 224 5.70 2.06 -24.82
C ILE A 224 6.09 1.01 -25.87
N GLU A 225 5.53 1.05 -27.07
CA GLU A 225 5.86 0.14 -28.17
C GLU A 225 7.33 0.28 -28.60
N ARG A 226 7.83 1.51 -28.71
CA ARG A 226 9.27 1.75 -28.97
C ARG A 226 10.16 1.15 -27.89
N GLY A 227 9.77 1.28 -26.61
CA GLY A 227 10.48 0.65 -25.48
C GLY A 227 10.45 -0.87 -25.56
N LEU A 228 9.30 -1.47 -25.93
CA LEU A 228 9.15 -2.91 -26.11
C LEU A 228 10.04 -3.45 -27.25
N GLU A 229 10.19 -2.72 -28.34
CA GLU A 229 11.07 -3.07 -29.46
C GLU A 229 12.55 -3.02 -29.06
N ALA A 230 12.92 -2.07 -28.21
CA ALA A 230 14.30 -1.83 -27.80
C ALA A 230 14.80 -2.79 -26.72
N THR A 231 13.97 -3.15 -25.75
CA THR A 231 14.40 -4.00 -24.63
C THR A 231 14.33 -5.50 -24.97
N ARG A 232 15.32 -6.27 -24.45
CA ARG A 232 15.34 -7.74 -24.49
C ARG A 232 15.15 -8.36 -23.11
N ASP A 233 15.04 -7.52 -22.07
CA ASP A 233 14.80 -7.97 -20.71
C ASP A 233 13.31 -8.30 -20.52
N ASN A 234 13.03 -9.55 -20.20
CA ASN A 234 11.67 -10.05 -20.00
C ASN A 234 10.92 -9.31 -18.89
N ALA A 235 11.61 -8.96 -17.80
CA ALA A 235 10.99 -8.24 -16.68
C ALA A 235 10.61 -6.81 -17.09
N ALA A 236 11.47 -6.11 -17.83
CA ALA A 236 11.17 -4.80 -18.39
C ALA A 236 10.02 -4.86 -19.41
N GLN A 237 10.04 -5.84 -20.32
CA GLN A 237 8.94 -6.05 -21.28
C GLN A 237 7.61 -6.31 -20.55
N ALA A 238 7.61 -7.14 -19.50
CA ALA A 238 6.40 -7.41 -18.70
C ALA A 238 5.83 -6.15 -18.06
N GLN A 239 6.68 -5.27 -17.52
CA GLN A 239 6.25 -4.00 -16.94
C GLN A 239 5.71 -3.02 -18.01
N LEU A 240 6.33 -2.95 -19.19
CA LEU A 240 5.83 -2.15 -20.30
C LEU A 240 4.48 -2.66 -20.81
N LEU A 241 4.31 -3.97 -20.93
CA LEU A 241 3.04 -4.60 -21.30
C LEU A 241 1.95 -4.37 -20.24
N LEU A 242 2.31 -4.43 -18.97
CA LEU A 242 1.41 -4.05 -17.88
C LEU A 242 0.95 -2.60 -18.02
N LYS A 243 1.87 -1.68 -18.32
CA LYS A 243 1.54 -0.27 -18.58
C LYS A 243 0.68 -0.13 -19.84
N LYS A 244 1.03 -0.83 -20.93
CA LYS A 244 0.24 -0.86 -22.17
C LYS A 244 -1.19 -1.29 -21.89
N SER A 245 -1.39 -2.35 -21.11
CA SER A 245 -2.71 -2.88 -20.76
C SER A 245 -3.59 -1.87 -20.02
N SER A 246 -3.00 -0.96 -19.25
CA SER A 246 -3.75 0.10 -18.55
C SER A 246 -4.36 1.15 -19.49
N LEU A 247 -3.88 1.22 -20.74
CA LEU A 247 -4.35 2.14 -21.79
C LEU A 247 -5.26 1.46 -22.82
N GLN A 248 -5.50 0.16 -22.66
CA GLN A 248 -6.29 -0.67 -23.57
C GLN A 248 -7.55 -1.19 -22.88
N GLN A 249 -8.48 -1.72 -23.67
CA GLN A 249 -9.72 -2.32 -23.20
C GLN A 249 -9.99 -3.65 -23.94
N GLY A 250 -10.86 -4.48 -23.36
CA GLY A 250 -11.31 -5.72 -23.99
C GLY A 250 -10.17 -6.66 -24.38
N ARG A 251 -10.23 -7.21 -25.59
CA ARG A 251 -9.26 -8.22 -26.05
C ARG A 251 -7.81 -7.77 -26.04
N GLU A 252 -7.54 -6.53 -26.40
CA GLU A 252 -6.17 -5.99 -26.42
C GLU A 252 -5.58 -5.91 -25.01
N GLN A 253 -6.39 -5.47 -24.03
CA GLN A 253 -6.00 -5.44 -22.63
C GLN A 253 -5.65 -6.84 -22.13
N LEU A 254 -6.54 -7.83 -22.41
CA LEU A 254 -6.31 -9.21 -22.01
C LEU A 254 -5.03 -9.79 -22.64
N ALA A 255 -4.80 -9.54 -23.92
CA ALA A 255 -3.61 -10.01 -24.63
C ALA A 255 -2.32 -9.44 -24.03
N SER A 256 -2.28 -8.14 -23.76
CA SER A 256 -1.12 -7.49 -23.13
C SER A 256 -0.86 -8.03 -21.72
N LEU A 257 -1.90 -8.27 -20.92
CA LEU A 257 -1.75 -8.84 -19.58
C LEU A 257 -1.27 -10.29 -19.61
N GLN A 258 -1.79 -11.11 -20.53
CA GLN A 258 -1.37 -12.49 -20.70
C GLN A 258 0.09 -12.60 -21.13
N GLU A 259 0.52 -11.72 -22.04
CA GLU A 259 1.91 -11.67 -22.48
C GLU A 259 2.84 -11.16 -21.36
N ALA A 260 2.42 -10.18 -20.58
CA ALA A 260 3.16 -9.74 -19.39
C ALA A 260 3.38 -10.87 -18.39
N ILE A 261 2.33 -11.68 -18.13
CA ILE A 261 2.40 -12.85 -17.26
C ILE A 261 3.29 -13.95 -17.86
N ARG A 262 3.28 -14.14 -19.17
CA ARG A 262 4.15 -15.11 -19.83
C ARG A 262 5.63 -14.76 -19.66
N LEU A 263 5.96 -13.46 -19.73
CA LEU A 263 7.32 -12.97 -19.58
C LEU A 263 7.78 -12.91 -18.11
N ASP A 264 6.88 -12.53 -17.22
CA ASP A 264 7.11 -12.53 -15.76
C ASP A 264 5.92 -13.15 -15.01
N PRO A 265 5.95 -14.49 -14.79
CA PRO A 265 4.89 -15.20 -14.08
C PRO A 265 4.71 -14.77 -12.61
N LYS A 266 5.69 -14.05 -12.04
CA LYS A 266 5.64 -13.56 -10.66
C LYS A 266 5.08 -12.14 -10.54
N LEU A 267 4.75 -11.50 -11.65
CA LEU A 267 4.19 -10.15 -11.67
C LEU A 267 2.73 -10.17 -11.20
N TRP A 268 2.54 -10.20 -9.87
CA TRP A 268 1.21 -10.32 -9.25
C TRP A 268 0.23 -9.25 -9.72
N VAL A 269 0.70 -8.03 -10.01
CA VAL A 269 -0.14 -6.92 -10.50
C VAL A 269 -0.77 -7.27 -11.85
N ALA A 270 -0.05 -7.97 -12.75
CA ALA A 270 -0.59 -8.41 -14.03
C ALA A 270 -1.68 -9.46 -13.85
N HIS A 271 -1.48 -10.43 -12.95
CA HIS A 271 -2.51 -11.41 -12.58
C HIS A 271 -3.75 -10.73 -11.97
N TYR A 272 -3.56 -9.77 -11.05
CA TYR A 272 -4.65 -9.01 -10.46
C TYR A 272 -5.45 -8.23 -11.53
N ASN A 273 -4.77 -7.48 -12.39
CA ASN A 273 -5.42 -6.72 -13.45
C ASN A 273 -6.15 -7.62 -14.46
N LEU A 274 -5.60 -8.80 -14.75
CA LEU A 274 -6.26 -9.82 -15.58
C LEU A 274 -7.56 -10.31 -14.91
N GLY A 275 -7.54 -10.51 -13.60
CA GLY A 275 -8.72 -10.86 -12.81
C GLY A 275 -9.79 -9.78 -12.89
N VAL A 276 -9.41 -8.51 -12.71
CA VAL A 276 -10.32 -7.35 -12.84
C VAL A 276 -10.92 -7.25 -14.24
N ALA A 277 -10.10 -7.40 -15.29
CA ALA A 277 -10.56 -7.36 -16.67
C ALA A 277 -11.57 -8.48 -16.96
N ARG A 278 -11.28 -9.70 -16.52
CA ARG A 278 -12.18 -10.85 -16.66
C ARG A 278 -13.50 -10.69 -15.90
N LEU A 279 -13.49 -10.05 -14.70
CA LEU A 279 -14.72 -9.73 -13.97
C LEU A 279 -15.61 -8.75 -14.74
N ARG A 280 -15.02 -7.78 -15.43
CA ARG A 280 -15.77 -6.82 -16.26
C ARG A 280 -16.42 -7.50 -17.48
N GLU A 281 -15.78 -8.53 -18.03
CA GLU A 281 -16.33 -9.34 -19.12
C GLU A 281 -17.32 -10.41 -18.65
N GLY A 282 -17.59 -10.51 -17.33
CA GLY A 282 -18.45 -11.53 -16.76
C GLY A 282 -17.82 -12.91 -16.61
N ASN A 283 -16.55 -13.08 -16.96
CA ASN A 283 -15.82 -14.33 -16.78
C ASN A 283 -15.34 -14.48 -15.33
N VAL A 284 -16.29 -14.76 -14.44
CA VAL A 284 -16.02 -14.80 -12.99
C VAL A 284 -15.06 -15.93 -12.59
N ARG A 285 -15.16 -17.11 -13.24
CA ARG A 285 -14.25 -18.23 -12.97
C ARG A 285 -12.82 -17.92 -13.39
N GLY A 286 -12.64 -17.42 -14.61
CA GLY A 286 -11.32 -16.98 -15.05
C GLY A 286 -10.74 -15.84 -14.23
N ALA A 287 -11.59 -14.95 -13.70
CA ALA A 287 -11.16 -13.92 -12.77
C ALA A 287 -10.66 -14.52 -11.44
N LEU A 288 -11.39 -15.49 -10.89
CA LEU A 288 -10.99 -16.21 -9.67
C LEU A 288 -9.61 -16.83 -9.83
N ASP A 289 -9.37 -17.57 -10.93
CA ASP A 289 -8.07 -18.18 -11.22
C ASP A 289 -6.95 -17.12 -11.25
N SER A 290 -7.23 -15.96 -11.86
CA SER A 290 -6.27 -14.86 -11.93
C SER A 290 -5.96 -14.27 -10.55
N PHE A 291 -6.97 -14.04 -9.71
CA PHE A 291 -6.77 -13.54 -8.35
C PHE A 291 -6.07 -14.56 -7.45
N GLN A 292 -6.32 -15.86 -7.62
CA GLN A 292 -5.59 -16.92 -6.91
C GLN A 292 -4.10 -16.90 -7.27
N ASN A 293 -3.75 -16.73 -8.55
CA ASN A 293 -2.37 -16.57 -8.97
C ASN A 293 -1.72 -15.30 -8.41
N ALA A 294 -2.46 -14.17 -8.36
CA ALA A 294 -1.98 -12.96 -7.71
C ALA A 294 -1.76 -13.17 -6.21
N TYR A 295 -2.69 -13.85 -5.53
CA TYR A 295 -2.61 -14.17 -4.10
C TYR A 295 -1.41 -15.06 -3.77
N ALA A 296 -1.09 -16.03 -4.62
CA ALA A 296 0.07 -16.91 -4.45
C ALA A 296 1.40 -16.13 -4.46
N GLN A 297 1.46 -14.98 -5.15
CA GLN A 297 2.65 -14.13 -5.23
C GLN A 297 2.68 -13.03 -4.16
N ASN A 298 1.50 -12.50 -3.78
CA ASN A 298 1.37 -11.44 -2.78
C ASN A 298 0.11 -11.64 -1.93
N PRO A 299 0.17 -12.49 -0.89
CA PRO A 299 -1.00 -12.88 -0.09
C PRO A 299 -1.56 -11.77 0.81
N ASP A 300 -0.75 -10.77 1.13
CA ASP A 300 -1.14 -9.70 2.06
C ASP A 300 -1.71 -8.45 1.35
N GLU A 301 -1.75 -8.46 0.00
CA GLU A 301 -2.25 -7.33 -0.77
C GLU A 301 -3.78 -7.23 -0.68
N THR A 302 -4.27 -6.17 -0.05
CA THR A 302 -5.70 -5.95 0.19
C THR A 302 -6.55 -6.00 -1.08
N LYS A 303 -6.04 -5.45 -2.19
CA LYS A 303 -6.78 -5.46 -3.47
C LYS A 303 -6.98 -6.87 -4.00
N VAL A 304 -5.98 -7.74 -3.80
CA VAL A 304 -6.07 -9.15 -4.21
C VAL A 304 -7.09 -9.89 -3.34
N LEU A 305 -7.07 -9.66 -2.03
CA LEU A 305 -8.06 -10.23 -1.10
C LEU A 305 -9.48 -9.78 -1.43
N LEU A 306 -9.68 -8.50 -1.74
CA LEU A 306 -10.98 -7.97 -2.19
C LEU A 306 -11.40 -8.56 -3.53
N GLY A 307 -10.47 -8.74 -4.47
CA GLY A 307 -10.71 -9.40 -5.75
C GLY A 307 -11.21 -10.84 -5.57
N LEU A 308 -10.55 -11.60 -4.70
CA LEU A 308 -10.97 -12.96 -4.35
C LEU A 308 -12.36 -12.98 -3.69
N ALA A 309 -12.57 -12.14 -2.68
CA ALA A 309 -13.86 -12.04 -2.00
C ALA A 309 -15.00 -11.70 -2.98
N THR A 310 -14.77 -10.77 -3.88
CA THR A 310 -15.73 -10.39 -4.92
C THR A 310 -16.01 -11.52 -5.91
N ALA A 311 -14.98 -12.23 -6.35
CA ALA A 311 -15.15 -13.35 -7.28
C ALA A 311 -15.93 -14.50 -6.63
N TYR A 312 -15.63 -14.84 -5.38
CA TYR A 312 -16.35 -15.85 -4.62
C TYR A 312 -17.80 -15.43 -4.32
N ASP A 313 -18.06 -14.16 -3.98
CA ASP A 313 -19.43 -13.62 -3.78
C ASP A 313 -20.26 -13.79 -5.06
N ARG A 314 -19.71 -13.41 -6.23
CA ARG A 314 -20.39 -13.58 -7.52
C ARG A 314 -20.63 -15.04 -7.92
N LEU A 315 -19.82 -15.97 -7.41
CA LEU A 315 -20.02 -17.41 -7.60
C LEU A 315 -20.97 -18.03 -6.57
N GLY A 316 -21.47 -17.24 -5.60
CA GLY A 316 -22.33 -17.71 -4.53
C GLY A 316 -21.60 -18.54 -3.45
N GLN A 317 -20.28 -18.49 -3.42
CA GLN A 317 -19.43 -19.21 -2.46
C GLN A 317 -19.19 -18.35 -1.23
N ALA A 318 -20.24 -18.21 -0.41
CA ALA A 318 -20.27 -17.29 0.71
C ALA A 318 -19.21 -17.54 1.78
N ALA A 319 -18.81 -18.79 2.01
CA ALA A 319 -17.80 -19.13 3.02
C ALA A 319 -16.42 -18.57 2.64
N GLU A 320 -16.00 -18.78 1.40
CA GLU A 320 -14.74 -18.29 0.86
C GLU A 320 -14.75 -16.76 0.72
N ALA A 321 -15.87 -16.21 0.21
CA ALA A 321 -16.05 -14.76 0.12
C ALA A 321 -15.88 -14.09 1.48
N GLY A 322 -16.54 -14.61 2.53
CA GLY A 322 -16.42 -14.12 3.89
C GLY A 322 -15.02 -14.22 4.46
N ARG A 323 -14.31 -15.34 4.23
CA ARG A 323 -12.94 -15.54 4.67
C ARG A 323 -11.99 -14.49 4.10
N TYR A 324 -12.02 -14.28 2.79
CA TYR A 324 -11.13 -13.29 2.15
C TYR A 324 -11.54 -11.84 2.47
N ALA A 325 -12.85 -11.58 2.63
CA ALA A 325 -13.34 -10.28 3.07
C ALA A 325 -12.88 -9.95 4.50
N GLU A 326 -12.91 -10.92 5.41
CA GLU A 326 -12.39 -10.74 6.78
C GLU A 326 -10.88 -10.46 6.80
N MET A 327 -10.10 -11.19 6.00
CA MET A 327 -8.66 -10.93 5.85
C MET A 327 -8.42 -9.50 5.32
N ALA A 328 -9.15 -9.09 4.29
CA ALA A 328 -9.06 -7.74 3.72
C ALA A 328 -9.45 -6.67 4.75
N ALA A 329 -10.52 -6.87 5.54
CA ALA A 329 -10.95 -5.92 6.56
C ALA A 329 -9.92 -5.74 7.68
N LYS A 330 -9.17 -6.80 8.03
CA LYS A 330 -8.07 -6.74 9.02
C LYS A 330 -6.83 -6.03 8.48
N ALA A 331 -6.54 -6.18 7.19
CA ALA A 331 -5.34 -5.64 6.55
C ALA A 331 -5.50 -4.18 6.08
N SER A 332 -6.72 -3.64 6.01
CA SER A 332 -7.02 -2.37 5.36
C SER A 332 -7.62 -1.32 6.29
N GLN A 333 -7.66 -0.07 5.80
CA GLN A 333 -8.30 1.07 6.44
C GLN A 333 -9.13 1.85 5.41
N GLY A 334 -9.96 2.79 5.88
CA GLY A 334 -10.71 3.68 5.01
C GLY A 334 -11.65 2.96 4.04
N ALA A 335 -11.61 3.35 2.78
CA ALA A 335 -12.54 2.87 1.75
C ALA A 335 -12.41 1.37 1.45
N GLU A 336 -11.21 0.81 1.47
CA GLU A 336 -10.96 -0.61 1.23
C GLU A 336 -11.52 -1.46 2.38
N LYS A 337 -11.35 -1.02 3.64
CA LYS A 337 -11.96 -1.67 4.79
C LYS A 337 -13.48 -1.66 4.72
N THR A 338 -14.08 -0.55 4.29
CA THR A 338 -15.53 -0.45 4.13
C THR A 338 -16.06 -1.42 3.09
N GLU A 339 -15.35 -1.58 1.96
CA GLU A 339 -15.69 -2.56 0.93
C GLU A 339 -15.57 -4.00 1.44
N ALA A 340 -14.50 -4.29 2.16
CA ALA A 340 -14.29 -5.59 2.79
C ALA A 340 -15.40 -5.93 3.80
N LEU A 341 -15.77 -4.98 4.66
CA LEU A 341 -16.87 -5.15 5.63
C LEU A 341 -18.22 -5.35 4.93
N PHE A 342 -18.45 -4.70 3.79
CA PHE A 342 -19.65 -4.92 3.01
C PHE A 342 -19.74 -6.35 2.49
N LEU A 343 -18.68 -6.86 1.88
CA LEU A 343 -18.60 -8.26 1.41
C LEU A 343 -18.70 -9.26 2.56
N LEU A 344 -18.06 -8.97 3.69
CA LEU A 344 -18.16 -9.79 4.90
C LEU A 344 -19.59 -9.85 5.40
N GLY A 345 -20.28 -8.71 5.49
CA GLY A 345 -21.67 -8.64 5.94
C GLY A 345 -22.63 -9.41 5.03
N LYS A 346 -22.48 -9.29 3.71
CA LYS A 346 -23.26 -10.07 2.73
C LYS A 346 -23.01 -11.58 2.90
N SER A 347 -21.76 -11.96 3.00
CA SER A 347 -21.36 -13.37 3.18
C SER A 347 -21.89 -13.94 4.49
N SER A 348 -21.78 -13.20 5.59
CA SER A 348 -22.31 -13.60 6.91
C SER A 348 -23.83 -13.73 6.87
N TYR A 349 -24.54 -12.82 6.19
CA TYR A 349 -25.98 -12.96 5.98
C TYR A 349 -26.32 -14.25 5.19
N ALA A 350 -25.63 -14.53 4.10
CA ALA A 350 -25.85 -15.72 3.29
C ALA A 350 -25.58 -17.02 4.09
N LEU A 351 -24.62 -16.99 5.00
CA LEU A 351 -24.29 -18.08 5.94
C LEU A 351 -25.21 -18.12 7.18
N ARG A 352 -26.22 -17.27 7.25
CA ARG A 352 -27.16 -17.10 8.38
C ARG A 352 -26.48 -16.68 9.70
N ARG A 353 -25.29 -16.08 9.62
CA ARG A 353 -24.57 -15.50 10.75
C ARG A 353 -25.01 -14.04 10.94
N TYR A 354 -26.28 -13.88 11.31
CA TYR A 354 -26.94 -12.58 11.27
C TYR A 354 -26.31 -11.55 12.21
N SER A 355 -25.81 -11.94 13.36
CA SER A 355 -25.13 -11.02 14.30
C SER A 355 -23.84 -10.45 13.70
N GLU A 356 -23.02 -11.29 13.06
CA GLU A 356 -21.83 -10.83 12.35
C GLU A 356 -22.17 -9.91 11.17
N ALA A 357 -23.27 -10.24 10.44
CA ALA A 357 -23.74 -9.41 9.35
C ALA A 357 -24.16 -8.01 9.85
N VAL A 358 -24.89 -7.93 10.97
CA VAL A 358 -25.30 -6.66 11.57
C VAL A 358 -24.08 -5.85 12.00
N GLU A 359 -23.09 -6.48 12.66
CA GLU A 359 -21.87 -5.80 13.08
C GLU A 359 -21.11 -5.19 11.90
N ALA A 360 -20.84 -5.97 10.86
CA ALA A 360 -20.13 -5.50 9.68
C ALA A 360 -20.90 -4.42 8.91
N LEU A 361 -22.19 -4.66 8.63
CA LEU A 361 -23.02 -3.75 7.83
C LEU A 361 -23.34 -2.44 8.56
N SER A 362 -23.43 -2.45 9.89
CA SER A 362 -23.62 -1.22 10.66
C SER A 362 -22.43 -0.27 10.48
N GLN A 363 -21.21 -0.79 10.46
CA GLN A 363 -20.01 0.01 10.18
C GLN A 363 -20.03 0.56 8.75
N VAL A 364 -20.47 -0.25 7.78
CA VAL A 364 -20.60 0.21 6.37
C VAL A 364 -21.62 1.35 6.26
N THR A 365 -22.81 1.21 6.85
CA THR A 365 -23.85 2.23 6.76
C THR A 365 -23.52 3.53 7.50
N GLN A 366 -22.64 3.47 8.51
CA GLN A 366 -22.08 4.67 9.17
C GLN A 366 -21.10 5.43 8.26
N GLN A 367 -20.25 4.69 7.53
CA GLN A 367 -19.22 5.29 6.68
C GLN A 367 -19.74 5.67 5.29
N ARG A 368 -20.71 4.91 4.76
CA ARG A 368 -21.35 5.13 3.45
C ARG A 368 -22.88 5.10 3.61
N PRO A 369 -23.47 6.16 4.18
CA PRO A 369 -24.92 6.21 4.43
C PRO A 369 -25.77 6.18 3.16
N GLU A 370 -25.18 6.43 1.99
CA GLU A 370 -25.81 6.35 0.67
C GLU A 370 -25.86 4.91 0.10
N ASN A 371 -25.23 3.93 0.75
CA ASN A 371 -25.21 2.55 0.26
C ASN A 371 -26.54 1.83 0.57
N ALA A 372 -27.45 1.88 -0.39
CA ALA A 372 -28.77 1.26 -0.27
C ALA A 372 -28.71 -0.26 -0.04
N GLU A 373 -27.75 -0.96 -0.68
CA GLU A 373 -27.59 -2.41 -0.55
C GLU A 373 -27.13 -2.80 0.86
N ALA A 374 -26.22 -2.01 1.45
CA ALA A 374 -25.80 -2.23 2.83
C ALA A 374 -26.95 -2.06 3.83
N TRP A 375 -27.79 -1.02 3.66
CA TRP A 375 -29.00 -0.83 4.47
C TRP A 375 -30.00 -1.97 4.28
N PHE A 376 -30.16 -2.47 3.06
CA PHE A 376 -31.02 -3.62 2.79
C PHE A 376 -30.53 -4.87 3.54
N PHE A 377 -29.27 -5.26 3.38
CA PHE A 377 -28.75 -6.46 4.06
C PHE A 377 -28.71 -6.28 5.58
N LEU A 378 -28.44 -5.08 6.09
CA LEU A 378 -28.55 -4.77 7.52
C LEU A 378 -29.96 -5.01 8.02
N GLY A 379 -30.96 -4.45 7.35
CA GLY A 379 -32.36 -4.58 7.75
C GLY A 379 -32.87 -6.02 7.69
N VAL A 380 -32.51 -6.79 6.67
CA VAL A 380 -32.94 -8.21 6.61
C VAL A 380 -32.18 -9.07 7.63
N ALA A 381 -30.95 -8.74 7.98
CA ALA A 381 -30.22 -9.43 9.07
C ALA A 381 -30.86 -9.13 10.42
N GLN A 382 -31.17 -7.87 10.72
CA GLN A 382 -31.91 -7.46 11.93
C GLN A 382 -33.28 -8.13 12.03
N PHE A 383 -34.02 -8.22 10.92
CA PHE A 383 -35.28 -8.93 10.86
C PHE A 383 -35.16 -10.40 11.27
N ASN A 384 -34.13 -11.10 10.79
CA ASN A 384 -33.87 -12.50 11.14
C ASN A 384 -33.44 -12.67 12.61
N LEU A 385 -32.84 -11.65 13.22
CA LEU A 385 -32.56 -11.59 14.67
C LEU A 385 -33.79 -11.21 15.49
N LYS A 386 -34.94 -10.95 14.84
CA LYS A 386 -36.20 -10.49 15.45
C LYS A 386 -36.14 -9.07 16.03
N ASP A 387 -35.11 -8.31 15.69
CA ASP A 387 -35.07 -6.86 15.96
C ASP A 387 -35.86 -6.11 14.86
N TYR A 388 -37.18 -6.26 14.94
CA TYR A 388 -38.07 -5.72 13.90
C TYR A 388 -38.06 -4.19 13.85
N THR A 389 -37.82 -3.53 14.98
CA THR A 389 -37.78 -2.08 15.05
C THR A 389 -36.56 -1.53 14.31
N ALA A 390 -35.37 -2.10 14.56
CA ALA A 390 -34.18 -1.71 13.81
C ALA A 390 -34.28 -2.10 12.32
N ALA A 391 -34.90 -3.27 12.02
CA ALA A 391 -35.13 -3.72 10.65
C ALA A 391 -36.00 -2.72 9.86
N VAL A 392 -37.07 -2.18 10.47
CA VAL A 392 -37.90 -1.15 9.85
C VAL A 392 -37.06 0.07 9.51
N ALA A 393 -36.29 0.60 10.47
CA ALA A 393 -35.46 1.79 10.25
C ALA A 393 -34.45 1.61 9.12
N SER A 394 -33.77 0.45 9.10
CA SER A 394 -32.78 0.14 8.06
C SER A 394 -33.41 -0.05 6.68
N LEU A 395 -34.55 -0.76 6.60
CA LEU A 395 -35.25 -1.01 5.33
C LEU A 395 -35.95 0.26 4.80
N GLU A 396 -36.41 1.17 5.68
CA GLU A 396 -36.91 2.50 5.27
C GLU A 396 -35.80 3.32 4.59
N LYS A 397 -34.55 3.27 5.13
CA LYS A 397 -33.39 3.90 4.49
C LYS A 397 -33.07 3.27 3.14
N ALA A 398 -33.02 1.92 3.09
CA ALA A 398 -32.78 1.21 1.83
C ALA A 398 -33.84 1.55 0.76
N GLN A 399 -35.11 1.57 1.14
CA GLN A 399 -36.22 1.89 0.24
C GLN A 399 -36.21 3.34 -0.23
N ALA A 400 -35.79 4.28 0.61
CA ALA A 400 -35.66 5.69 0.25
C ALA A 400 -34.52 5.93 -0.74
N LEU A 401 -33.36 5.21 -0.57
CA LEU A 401 -32.19 5.33 -1.43
C LEU A 401 -32.39 4.63 -2.79
N ALA A 402 -32.92 3.42 -2.78
CA ALA A 402 -33.12 2.60 -3.98
C ALA A 402 -34.43 1.79 -3.87
N PRO A 403 -35.58 2.35 -4.28
CA PRO A 403 -36.84 1.66 -4.25
C PRO A 403 -36.82 0.36 -5.05
N SER A 404 -37.23 -0.76 -4.42
CA SER A 404 -37.33 -2.05 -5.09
C SER A 404 -38.45 -2.89 -4.50
N ALA A 405 -39.02 -3.82 -5.32
CA ALA A 405 -40.02 -4.77 -4.83
C ALA A 405 -39.50 -5.63 -3.68
N ALA A 406 -38.23 -6.04 -3.71
CA ALA A 406 -37.62 -6.85 -2.67
C ALA A 406 -37.48 -6.07 -1.35
N THR A 407 -37.01 -4.82 -1.41
CA THR A 407 -36.90 -3.96 -0.23
C THR A 407 -38.27 -3.66 0.36
N ALA A 408 -39.26 -3.31 -0.49
CA ALA A 408 -40.63 -3.03 -0.07
C ALA A 408 -41.31 -4.27 0.57
N ALA A 409 -41.09 -5.46 0.03
CA ALA A 409 -41.62 -6.70 0.61
C ALA A 409 -41.05 -6.99 2.01
N ASN A 410 -39.73 -6.83 2.20
CA ASN A 410 -39.09 -7.03 3.49
C ASN A 410 -39.46 -5.93 4.50
N LEU A 411 -39.54 -4.66 4.05
CA LEU A 411 -40.03 -3.55 4.88
C LEU A 411 -41.45 -3.78 5.35
N GLY A 412 -42.33 -4.20 4.44
CA GLY A 412 -43.73 -4.50 4.79
C GLY A 412 -43.85 -5.66 5.79
N ALA A 413 -43.04 -6.69 5.67
CA ALA A 413 -42.98 -7.77 6.65
C ALA A 413 -42.46 -7.28 8.03
N ALA A 414 -41.49 -6.39 8.05
CA ALA A 414 -40.96 -5.78 9.27
C ALA A 414 -42.01 -4.87 9.93
N LEU A 415 -42.69 -4.03 9.16
CA LEU A 415 -43.79 -3.17 9.62
C LEU A 415 -44.96 -3.99 10.19
N TYR A 416 -45.32 -5.10 9.55
CA TYR A 416 -46.30 -6.04 10.07
C TYR A 416 -45.88 -6.59 11.44
N SER A 417 -44.62 -6.98 11.57
CA SER A 417 -44.09 -7.58 12.80
C SER A 417 -44.04 -6.62 14.01
N VAL A 418 -43.97 -5.29 13.75
CA VAL A 418 -44.06 -4.25 14.79
C VAL A 418 -45.48 -3.72 14.97
N GLY A 419 -46.52 -4.28 14.27
CA GLY A 419 -47.92 -3.90 14.43
C GLY A 419 -48.32 -2.65 13.64
N ARG A 420 -47.46 -2.10 12.78
CA ARG A 420 -47.73 -0.93 11.91
C ARG A 420 -48.50 -1.36 10.65
N TYR A 421 -49.72 -1.93 10.84
CA TYR A 421 -50.42 -2.62 9.76
C TYR A 421 -50.84 -1.71 8.59
N SER A 422 -51.22 -0.46 8.86
CA SER A 422 -51.58 0.49 7.79
C SER A 422 -50.38 0.84 6.92
N ASP A 423 -49.19 1.03 7.54
CA ASP A 423 -47.96 1.26 6.81
C ASP A 423 -47.52 0.02 6.03
N ALA A 424 -47.65 -1.17 6.66
CA ALA A 424 -47.34 -2.44 6.01
C ALA A 424 -48.22 -2.67 4.75
N GLU A 425 -49.50 -2.39 4.83
CA GLU A 425 -50.43 -2.48 3.68
C GLU A 425 -49.94 -1.58 2.54
N ARG A 426 -49.69 -0.30 2.84
CA ARG A 426 -49.23 0.66 1.83
C ARG A 426 -47.94 0.20 1.15
N ILE A 427 -46.94 -0.26 1.91
CA ILE A 427 -45.65 -0.68 1.38
C ILE A 427 -45.75 -2.02 0.64
N LEU A 428 -46.51 -3.00 1.16
CA LEU A 428 -46.74 -4.29 0.48
C LEU A 428 -47.54 -4.12 -0.81
N SER A 429 -48.49 -3.19 -0.85
CA SER A 429 -49.19 -2.84 -2.08
C SER A 429 -48.25 -2.27 -3.13
N GLN A 430 -47.27 -1.44 -2.74
CA GLN A 430 -46.21 -0.99 -3.64
C GLN A 430 -45.32 -2.17 -4.11
N ALA A 431 -44.98 -3.10 -3.21
CA ALA A 431 -44.16 -4.27 -3.55
C ALA A 431 -44.84 -5.13 -4.63
N VAL A 432 -46.13 -5.44 -4.48
CA VAL A 432 -46.86 -6.26 -5.44
C VAL A 432 -47.20 -5.49 -6.74
N THR A 433 -47.23 -4.17 -6.71
CA THR A 433 -47.35 -3.34 -7.92
C THR A 433 -46.05 -3.34 -8.72
N LEU A 434 -44.89 -3.25 -8.03
CA LEU A 434 -43.58 -3.29 -8.66
C LEU A 434 -43.24 -4.70 -9.20
N ASP A 435 -43.61 -5.73 -8.47
CA ASP A 435 -43.43 -7.13 -8.88
C ASP A 435 -44.69 -7.96 -8.50
N GLY A 436 -45.64 -8.03 -9.41
CA GLY A 436 -46.87 -8.83 -9.25
C GLY A 436 -46.68 -10.34 -9.15
N ARG A 437 -45.41 -10.82 -9.36
CA ARG A 437 -45.01 -12.24 -9.23
C ARG A 437 -44.40 -12.55 -7.87
N ASN A 438 -44.20 -11.57 -7.00
CA ASN A 438 -43.67 -11.79 -5.66
C ASN A 438 -44.72 -12.44 -4.75
N ALA A 439 -44.71 -13.76 -4.71
CA ALA A 439 -45.68 -14.57 -3.94
C ALA A 439 -45.60 -14.28 -2.42
N VAL A 440 -44.38 -13.99 -1.88
CA VAL A 440 -44.18 -13.67 -0.46
C VAL A 440 -44.79 -12.31 -0.12
N ALA A 441 -44.66 -11.32 -1.00
CA ALA A 441 -45.28 -10.02 -0.80
C ALA A 441 -46.80 -10.10 -0.78
N TRP A 442 -47.43 -10.88 -1.69
CA TRP A 442 -48.84 -11.15 -1.67
C TRP A 442 -49.30 -11.86 -0.39
N TYR A 443 -48.50 -12.83 0.12
CA TYR A 443 -48.80 -13.52 1.36
C TYR A 443 -48.81 -12.56 2.55
N ASN A 444 -47.77 -11.73 2.68
CA ASN A 444 -47.62 -10.74 3.75
C ASN A 444 -48.74 -9.65 3.65
N LEU A 445 -49.12 -9.24 2.44
CA LEU A 445 -50.26 -8.33 2.24
C LEU A 445 -51.56 -8.95 2.75
N GLY A 446 -51.79 -10.22 2.47
CA GLY A 446 -52.94 -10.94 3.00
C GLY A 446 -52.97 -11.04 4.54
N LEU A 447 -51.79 -11.30 5.17
CA LEU A 447 -51.66 -11.27 6.64
C LEU A 447 -52.00 -9.88 7.20
N THR A 448 -51.49 -8.84 6.55
CA THR A 448 -51.69 -7.44 6.93
C THR A 448 -53.18 -7.05 6.81
N LEU A 449 -53.80 -7.37 5.68
CA LEU A 449 -55.24 -7.10 5.45
C LEU A 449 -56.13 -7.83 6.46
N ARG A 450 -55.77 -9.06 6.84
CA ARG A 450 -56.48 -9.79 7.91
C ARG A 450 -56.39 -9.04 9.24
N SER A 451 -55.21 -8.56 9.59
CA SER A 451 -54.99 -7.81 10.85
C SER A 451 -55.75 -6.46 10.84
N LEU A 452 -56.04 -5.91 9.68
CA LEU A 452 -56.86 -4.74 9.49
C LEU A 452 -58.39 -5.07 9.41
N GLY A 453 -58.79 -6.34 9.59
CA GLY A 453 -60.20 -6.76 9.54
C GLY A 453 -60.75 -6.97 8.13
N ARG A 454 -59.96 -6.81 7.07
CA ARG A 454 -60.40 -6.86 5.65
C ARG A 454 -60.26 -8.27 5.08
N LEU A 455 -61.05 -9.23 5.63
CA LEU A 455 -60.91 -10.67 5.37
C LEU A 455 -61.13 -11.04 3.90
N SER A 456 -62.07 -10.39 3.19
CA SER A 456 -62.34 -10.67 1.78
C SER A 456 -61.15 -10.32 0.89
N GLU A 457 -60.43 -9.25 1.20
CA GLU A 457 -59.25 -8.80 0.48
C GLU A 457 -58.03 -9.64 0.86
N ALA A 458 -57.91 -10.00 2.13
CA ALA A 458 -56.88 -10.93 2.59
C ALA A 458 -56.94 -12.27 1.83
N ARG A 459 -58.14 -12.84 1.67
CA ARG A 459 -58.34 -14.08 0.89
C ARG A 459 -57.92 -13.92 -0.56
N ARG A 460 -58.21 -12.79 -1.22
CA ARG A 460 -57.76 -12.51 -2.60
C ARG A 460 -56.25 -12.45 -2.70
N ALA A 461 -55.62 -11.79 -1.74
CA ALA A 461 -54.13 -11.70 -1.71
C ALA A 461 -53.50 -13.09 -1.49
N TRP A 462 -54.01 -13.90 -0.58
CA TRP A 462 -53.52 -15.26 -0.38
C TRP A 462 -53.80 -16.17 -1.57
N GLN A 463 -54.98 -16.03 -2.26
CA GLN A 463 -55.23 -16.74 -3.50
C GLN A 463 -54.16 -16.42 -4.55
N ARG A 464 -53.85 -15.13 -4.74
CA ARG A 464 -52.79 -14.73 -5.66
C ARG A 464 -51.42 -15.29 -5.28
N SER A 465 -51.08 -15.31 -3.98
CA SER A 465 -49.87 -15.94 -3.48
C SER A 465 -49.84 -17.45 -3.73
N ALA A 466 -50.95 -18.14 -3.51
CA ALA A 466 -51.12 -19.58 -3.74
C ALA A 466 -51.02 -19.94 -5.23
N ASP A 467 -51.60 -19.14 -6.12
CA ASP A 467 -51.52 -19.28 -7.59
C ASP A 467 -50.06 -19.13 -8.08
N LEU A 468 -49.29 -18.29 -7.41
CA LEU A 468 -47.82 -18.12 -7.64
C LEU A 468 -46.97 -19.24 -7.01
N GLY A 469 -47.60 -20.22 -6.38
CA GLY A 469 -46.92 -21.42 -5.86
C GLY A 469 -46.49 -21.35 -4.40
N TYR A 470 -46.82 -20.29 -3.63
CA TYR A 470 -46.40 -20.18 -2.23
C TYR A 470 -47.25 -21.08 -1.32
N ALA A 471 -46.65 -22.16 -0.84
CA ALA A 471 -47.35 -23.19 -0.06
C ALA A 471 -48.03 -22.68 1.23
N PRO A 472 -47.40 -21.77 2.04
CA PRO A 472 -48.07 -21.25 3.25
C PRO A 472 -49.40 -20.54 2.97
N ALA A 473 -49.58 -19.87 1.82
CA ALA A 473 -50.83 -19.21 1.46
C ALA A 473 -51.96 -20.22 1.27
N ARG A 474 -51.67 -21.40 0.72
CA ARG A 474 -52.68 -22.47 0.53
C ARG A 474 -53.27 -22.97 1.84
N GLN A 475 -52.50 -22.94 2.94
CA GLN A 475 -52.98 -23.37 4.26
C GLN A 475 -53.97 -22.37 4.85
N LEU A 476 -53.85 -21.07 4.54
CA LEU A 476 -54.76 -20.03 5.03
C LEU A 476 -56.07 -19.92 4.24
N LEU A 477 -56.18 -20.61 3.12
CA LEU A 477 -57.37 -20.66 2.27
C LEU A 477 -58.31 -21.84 2.58
N ARG A 478 -57.77 -22.83 3.32
CA ARG A 478 -58.54 -23.97 3.84
C ARG A 478 -59.35 -23.54 5.06
#